data_d01344f92c9d0f55d04197e534344b5d
#
_entry.id   d01344f92c9d0f55d04197e534344b5d
#
_cell.length_a   1.000
_cell.length_b   1.000
_cell.length_c   1.000
_cell.angle_alpha   90.00
_cell.angle_beta   90.00
_cell.angle_gamma   90.00
#
_symmetry.space_group_name_H-M   'P 1'
#
loop_
_entity.id
_entity.type
_entity.pdbx_description
1 polymer ?
#
loop_
_entity_poly.entity_id
_entity_poly.type
_entity_poly.pdbx_seq_one_letter_code
_entity_poly.pdbx_strand_id
1 'polypeptide(L)'
;MVLINLHDFISSVCPIDGISDLGDDQFRIDYKEEATESQKQAAQEILNQWPLKKTKLEKLAQIDLEWNYAIRQGWDSGQGTLGISAEDVALLSANFAMAKEASNLGYLIPPIITLDNQEIVFPDIQSMTIFMLQYGAFRSNVSKIFAAKRRAVQNASTIEEVLSI
;
A
#
# COMPACT_ATOMS: atom_id res chain seq x y z
N MET A 1 -11.83 2.00 6.82
CA MET A 1 -12.44 2.44 5.53
C MET A 1 -12.61 3.95 5.61
N VAL A 2 -11.80 4.71 4.87
CA VAL A 2 -11.99 6.16 4.77
C VAL A 2 -13.25 6.36 3.95
N LEU A 3 -14.28 6.94 4.54
CA LEU A 3 -15.47 7.39 3.81
C LEU A 3 -15.00 8.48 2.84
N ILE A 4 -14.90 8.13 1.60
CA ILE A 4 -14.54 9.06 0.52
C ILE A 4 -15.77 9.94 0.32
N ASN A 5 -15.64 11.19 0.73
CA ASN A 5 -16.78 12.09 0.79
C ASN A 5 -16.73 13.09 -0.37
N LEU A 6 -17.58 12.86 -1.39
CA LEU A 6 -17.75 13.79 -2.52
C LEU A 6 -18.05 15.22 -2.03
N HIS A 7 -18.79 15.35 -0.94
CA HIS A 7 -19.12 16.64 -0.33
C HIS A 7 -17.87 17.45 0.03
N ASP A 8 -16.84 16.81 0.63
CA ASP A 8 -15.61 17.51 1.04
C ASP A 8 -14.83 18.04 -0.17
N PHE A 9 -14.84 17.30 -1.28
CA PHE A 9 -14.20 17.79 -2.51
C PHE A 9 -14.92 18.98 -3.12
N ILE A 10 -16.25 18.92 -3.20
CA ILE A 10 -17.05 20.01 -3.78
C ILE A 10 -17.06 21.23 -2.86
N SER A 11 -17.23 21.06 -1.55
CA SER A 11 -17.24 22.16 -0.60
C SER A 11 -15.90 22.91 -0.49
N SER A 12 -14.80 22.26 -0.91
CA SER A 12 -13.48 22.92 -0.95
C SER A 12 -13.35 23.98 -2.06
N VAL A 13 -14.20 23.95 -3.08
CA VAL A 13 -14.15 24.86 -4.25
C VAL A 13 -15.42 25.70 -4.41
N CYS A 14 -16.53 25.28 -3.85
CA CYS A 14 -17.82 25.95 -4.00
C CYS A 14 -18.63 25.90 -2.70
N PRO A 15 -19.22 27.03 -2.25
CA PRO A 15 -20.19 27.02 -1.18
C PRO A 15 -21.44 26.22 -1.57
N ILE A 16 -21.72 25.16 -0.81
CA ILE A 16 -22.89 24.27 -1.05
C ILE A 16 -23.66 24.04 0.23
N ASP A 17 -24.97 23.81 0.13
CA ASP A 17 -25.82 23.35 1.22
C ASP A 17 -25.73 21.82 1.37
N GLY A 18 -25.52 21.10 0.27
CA GLY A 18 -25.39 19.66 0.28
C GLY A 18 -25.26 19.05 -1.10
N ILE A 19 -25.23 17.72 -1.12
CA ILE A 19 -25.27 16.90 -2.31
C ILE A 19 -26.36 15.87 -2.13
N SER A 20 -27.32 15.86 -3.06
CA SER A 20 -28.40 14.89 -3.09
C SER A 20 -28.02 13.72 -4.00
N ASP A 21 -28.08 12.49 -3.47
CA ASP A 21 -27.95 11.25 -4.25
C ASP A 21 -29.31 10.96 -4.91
N LEU A 22 -29.31 10.88 -6.23
CA LEU A 22 -30.51 10.63 -7.04
C LEU A 22 -30.63 9.15 -7.46
N GLY A 23 -29.70 8.30 -7.04
CA GLY A 23 -29.56 6.91 -7.50
C GLY A 23 -28.75 6.80 -8.78
N ASP A 24 -28.33 5.56 -9.11
CA ASP A 24 -27.56 5.23 -10.32
C ASP A 24 -26.32 6.10 -10.54
N ASP A 25 -25.59 6.37 -9.43
CA ASP A 25 -24.40 7.26 -9.40
C ASP A 25 -24.69 8.70 -9.92
N GLN A 26 -25.94 9.12 -9.91
CA GLN A 26 -26.34 10.49 -10.23
C GLN A 26 -26.42 11.33 -8.96
N PHE A 27 -25.86 12.52 -9.02
CA PHE A 27 -25.82 13.44 -7.88
C PHE A 27 -26.26 14.83 -8.32
N ARG A 28 -26.93 15.55 -7.41
CA ARG A 28 -27.26 16.96 -7.58
C ARG A 28 -26.56 17.76 -6.49
N ILE A 29 -25.95 18.87 -6.90
CA ILE A 29 -25.32 19.81 -5.98
C ILE A 29 -26.36 20.90 -5.63
N ASP A 30 -26.61 21.07 -4.35
CA ASP A 30 -27.44 22.14 -3.83
C ASP A 30 -26.53 23.31 -3.44
N TYR A 31 -26.49 24.35 -4.31
CA TYR A 31 -25.59 25.48 -4.16
C TYR A 31 -26.16 26.52 -3.19
N LYS A 32 -25.31 27.13 -2.38
CA LYS A 32 -25.64 28.33 -1.61
C LYS A 32 -25.81 29.53 -2.52
N GLU A 33 -26.60 30.56 -2.06
CA GLU A 33 -26.85 31.76 -2.83
C GLU A 33 -25.59 32.54 -3.19
N GLU A 34 -24.58 32.55 -2.32
CA GLU A 34 -23.30 33.21 -2.54
C GLU A 34 -22.36 32.50 -3.53
N ALA A 35 -22.70 31.32 -4.01
CA ALA A 35 -21.88 30.58 -4.96
C ALA A 35 -21.83 31.25 -6.33
N THR A 36 -20.64 31.63 -6.76
CA THR A 36 -20.41 32.24 -8.10
C THR A 36 -20.51 31.20 -9.21
N GLU A 37 -20.79 31.63 -10.44
CA GLU A 37 -20.86 30.74 -11.60
C GLU A 37 -19.55 29.99 -11.84
N SER A 38 -18.39 30.63 -11.63
CA SER A 38 -17.09 29.96 -11.74
C SER A 38 -16.93 28.84 -10.70
N GLN A 39 -17.39 29.04 -9.46
CA GLN A 39 -17.38 28.03 -8.40
C GLN A 39 -18.33 26.88 -8.72
N LYS A 40 -19.53 27.17 -9.23
CA LYS A 40 -20.49 26.15 -9.67
C LYS A 40 -19.93 25.30 -10.79
N GLN A 41 -19.25 25.94 -11.78
CA GLN A 41 -18.60 25.22 -12.85
C GLN A 41 -17.49 24.29 -12.33
N ALA A 42 -16.61 24.77 -11.43
CA ALA A 42 -15.57 23.95 -10.81
C ALA A 42 -16.17 22.76 -10.03
N ALA A 43 -17.27 22.98 -9.30
CA ALA A 43 -17.98 21.93 -8.59
C ALA A 43 -18.56 20.86 -9.54
N GLN A 44 -19.11 21.31 -10.67
CA GLN A 44 -19.64 20.40 -11.71
C GLN A 44 -18.53 19.60 -12.39
N GLU A 45 -17.36 20.16 -12.62
CA GLU A 45 -16.20 19.42 -13.13
C GLU A 45 -15.76 18.31 -12.17
N ILE A 46 -15.73 18.60 -10.87
CA ILE A 46 -15.45 17.58 -9.84
C ILE A 46 -16.50 16.46 -9.89
N LEU A 47 -17.79 16.83 -10.00
CA LEU A 47 -18.87 15.86 -10.07
C LEU A 47 -18.76 14.97 -11.29
N ASN A 48 -18.46 15.54 -12.47
CA ASN A 48 -18.31 14.80 -13.72
C ASN A 48 -17.13 13.81 -13.68
N GLN A 49 -16.07 14.13 -12.93
CA GLN A 49 -14.90 13.26 -12.76
C GLN A 49 -15.05 12.27 -11.60
N TRP A 50 -16.10 12.41 -10.79
CA TRP A 50 -16.29 11.66 -9.57
C TRP A 50 -16.35 10.13 -9.77
N PRO A 51 -17.06 9.57 -10.75
CA PRO A 51 -17.14 8.13 -10.94
C PRO A 51 -15.76 7.49 -11.11
N LEU A 52 -14.92 8.06 -11.98
CA LEU A 52 -13.55 7.57 -12.17
C LEU A 52 -12.70 7.74 -10.91
N LYS A 53 -12.80 8.90 -10.25
CA LYS A 53 -12.05 9.18 -9.02
C LYS A 53 -12.44 8.23 -7.89
N LYS A 54 -13.74 7.99 -7.69
CA LYS A 54 -14.28 7.02 -6.72
C LYS A 54 -13.72 5.62 -6.99
N THR A 55 -13.83 5.13 -8.23
CA THR A 55 -13.33 3.80 -8.61
C THR A 55 -11.82 3.68 -8.36
N LYS A 56 -11.03 4.71 -8.68
CA LYS A 56 -9.59 4.72 -8.37
C LYS A 56 -9.31 4.60 -6.88
N LEU A 57 -10.04 5.35 -6.05
CA LEU A 57 -9.84 5.33 -4.60
C LEU A 57 -10.23 3.98 -3.98
N GLU A 58 -11.32 3.38 -4.44
CA GLU A 58 -11.75 2.03 -4.04
C GLU A 58 -10.71 0.98 -4.42
N LYS A 59 -10.17 1.07 -5.65
CA LYS A 59 -9.13 0.15 -6.11
C LYS A 59 -7.82 0.31 -5.34
N LEU A 60 -7.42 1.55 -5.02
CA LEU A 60 -6.24 1.80 -4.17
C LEU A 60 -6.43 1.22 -2.77
N ALA A 61 -7.61 1.37 -2.17
CA ALA A 61 -7.93 0.75 -0.88
C ALA A 61 -7.87 -0.78 -0.94
N GLN A 62 -8.35 -1.39 -2.03
CA GLN A 62 -8.21 -2.83 -2.25
C GLN A 62 -6.73 -3.25 -2.34
N ILE A 63 -5.92 -2.52 -3.11
CA ILE A 63 -4.46 -2.78 -3.23
C ILE A 63 -3.77 -2.65 -1.87
N ASP A 64 -4.18 -1.72 -1.03
CA ASP A 64 -3.63 -1.59 0.32
C ASP A 64 -4.02 -2.76 1.24
N LEU A 65 -5.22 -3.30 1.11
CA LEU A 65 -5.62 -4.52 1.80
C LEU A 65 -4.80 -5.74 1.33
N GLU A 66 -4.61 -5.90 0.01
CA GLU A 66 -3.77 -6.95 -0.57
C GLU A 66 -2.31 -6.83 -0.10
N TRP A 67 -1.77 -5.60 -0.05
CA TRP A 67 -0.43 -5.33 0.49
C TRP A 67 -0.31 -5.74 1.97
N ASN A 68 -1.26 -5.34 2.79
CA ASN A 68 -1.28 -5.70 4.20
C ASN A 68 -1.41 -7.22 4.41
N TYR A 69 -2.17 -7.89 3.55
CA TYR A 69 -2.23 -9.34 3.55
C TYR A 69 -0.89 -9.98 3.19
N ALA A 70 -0.22 -9.51 2.12
CA ALA A 70 1.09 -10.00 1.71
C ALA A 70 2.15 -9.81 2.81
N ILE A 71 2.13 -8.68 3.53
CA ILE A 71 3.01 -8.43 4.67
C ILE A 71 2.79 -9.47 5.78
N ARG A 72 1.53 -9.82 6.08
CA ARG A 72 1.21 -10.82 7.12
C ARG A 72 1.57 -12.23 6.72
N GLN A 73 1.49 -12.58 5.44
CA GLN A 73 1.94 -13.88 4.94
C GLN A 73 3.45 -14.04 5.06
N GLY A 74 4.21 -12.96 4.92
CA GLY A 74 5.65 -12.99 5.01
C GLY A 74 6.32 -13.70 3.84
N TRP A 75 7.57 -14.12 4.06
CA TRP A 75 8.38 -14.89 3.12
C TRP A 75 8.60 -16.31 3.66
N ASP A 76 8.07 -17.31 2.96
CA ASP A 76 8.44 -18.70 3.20
C ASP A 76 9.83 -18.96 2.60
N SER A 77 10.79 -19.16 3.49
CA SER A 77 12.19 -19.46 3.11
C SER A 77 12.46 -20.94 2.83
N GLY A 78 11.47 -21.80 3.04
CA GLY A 78 11.64 -23.27 3.08
C GLY A 78 12.24 -23.79 4.40
N GLN A 79 12.66 -22.88 5.30
CA GLN A 79 13.15 -23.20 6.65
C GLN A 79 12.31 -22.51 7.73
N GLY A 80 11.23 -21.85 7.34
CA GLY A 80 10.32 -21.09 8.17
C GLY A 80 9.93 -19.77 7.54
N THR A 81 8.90 -19.12 8.08
CA THR A 81 8.34 -17.89 7.55
C THR A 81 8.94 -16.66 8.22
N LEU A 82 9.42 -15.72 7.43
CA LEU A 82 9.92 -14.42 7.89
C LEU A 82 8.96 -13.28 7.56
N GLY A 83 8.72 -12.40 8.53
CA GLY A 83 7.97 -11.18 8.29
C GLY A 83 8.66 -10.25 7.29
N ILE A 84 7.87 -9.46 6.56
CA ILE A 84 8.37 -8.50 5.56
C ILE A 84 7.91 -7.07 5.83
N SER A 85 7.39 -6.80 7.03
CA SER A 85 7.08 -5.43 7.48
C SER A 85 8.35 -4.57 7.59
N ALA A 86 8.20 -3.28 7.79
CA ALA A 86 9.34 -2.40 8.03
C ALA A 86 10.09 -2.77 9.33
N GLU A 87 9.35 -3.22 10.36
CA GLU A 87 9.90 -3.65 11.64
C GLU A 87 10.69 -4.95 11.49
N ASP A 88 10.15 -5.93 10.75
CA ASP A 88 10.83 -7.21 10.46
C ASP A 88 12.16 -6.97 9.73
N VAL A 89 12.15 -6.09 8.73
CA VAL A 89 13.36 -5.72 7.98
C VAL A 89 14.40 -5.08 8.89
N ALA A 90 13.98 -4.17 9.78
CA ALA A 90 14.89 -3.52 10.72
C ALA A 90 15.51 -4.54 11.68
N LEU A 91 14.69 -5.45 12.25
CA LEU A 91 15.13 -6.51 13.16
C LEU A 91 16.11 -7.47 12.45
N LEU A 92 15.78 -7.97 11.28
CA LEU A 92 16.65 -8.86 10.49
C LEU A 92 17.96 -8.19 10.08
N SER A 93 17.92 -6.89 9.75
CA SER A 93 19.13 -6.13 9.45
C SER A 93 20.04 -5.97 10.66
N ALA A 94 19.47 -5.72 11.85
CA ALA A 94 20.20 -5.66 13.10
C ALA A 94 20.81 -7.01 13.46
N ASN A 95 20.04 -8.10 13.35
CA ASN A 95 20.52 -9.46 13.59
C ASN A 95 21.68 -9.83 12.65
N PHE A 96 21.59 -9.44 11.37
CA PHE A 96 22.66 -9.67 10.41
C PHE A 96 23.93 -8.87 10.73
N ALA A 97 23.80 -7.63 11.20
CA ALA A 97 24.94 -6.83 11.66
C ALA A 97 25.63 -7.47 12.87
N MET A 98 24.85 -7.93 13.87
CA MET A 98 25.40 -8.66 15.01
C MET A 98 26.07 -9.98 14.61
N ALA A 99 25.47 -10.72 13.68
CA ALA A 99 26.04 -11.96 13.15
C ALA A 99 27.41 -11.76 12.48
N LYS A 100 27.56 -10.67 11.71
CA LYS A 100 28.85 -10.28 11.11
C LYS A 100 29.91 -10.02 12.18
N GLU A 101 29.54 -9.28 13.22
CA GLU A 101 30.49 -8.98 14.31
C GLU A 101 30.85 -10.23 15.10
N ALA A 102 29.87 -11.09 15.41
CA ALA A 102 30.11 -12.37 16.08
C ALA A 102 31.09 -13.24 15.25
N SER A 103 30.88 -13.34 13.94
CA SER A 103 31.77 -14.08 13.03
C SER A 103 33.17 -13.51 13.01
N ASN A 104 33.35 -12.19 12.99
CA ASN A 104 34.66 -11.52 13.01
C ASN A 104 35.42 -11.79 14.29
N LEU A 105 34.72 -11.93 15.40
CA LEU A 105 35.28 -12.22 16.71
C LEU A 105 35.44 -13.71 17.02
N GLY A 106 35.06 -14.60 16.08
CA GLY A 106 35.15 -16.04 16.25
C GLY A 106 34.05 -16.65 17.12
N TYR A 107 32.95 -15.93 17.34
CA TYR A 107 31.76 -16.43 18.03
C TYR A 107 30.82 -17.15 17.06
N LEU A 108 29.91 -17.95 17.65
CA LEU A 108 28.82 -18.57 16.87
C LEU A 108 27.86 -17.49 16.34
N ILE A 109 27.37 -17.70 15.13
CA ILE A 109 26.36 -16.85 14.51
C ILE A 109 25.01 -17.12 15.21
N PRO A 110 24.35 -16.08 15.74
CA PRO A 110 23.03 -16.26 16.35
C PRO A 110 22.01 -16.69 15.30
N PRO A 111 21.05 -17.60 15.64
CA PRO A 111 20.00 -18.00 14.73
C PRO A 111 19.03 -16.85 14.45
N ILE A 112 18.33 -16.93 13.33
CA ILE A 112 17.13 -16.11 13.06
C ILE A 112 15.92 -16.86 13.57
N ILE A 113 15.08 -16.17 14.36
CA ILE A 113 13.78 -16.71 14.79
C ILE A 113 12.72 -16.27 13.79
N THR A 114 11.95 -17.24 13.31
CA THR A 114 10.87 -17.04 12.31
C THR A 114 9.53 -16.71 12.99
N LEU A 115 8.52 -16.29 12.23
CA LEU A 115 7.18 -16.00 12.73
C LEU A 115 6.50 -17.23 13.35
N ASP A 116 6.85 -18.41 12.88
CA ASP A 116 6.37 -19.72 13.36
C ASP A 116 7.27 -20.33 14.44
N ASN A 117 8.14 -19.49 15.06
CA ASN A 117 9.06 -19.85 16.15
C ASN A 117 10.05 -20.98 15.78
N GLN A 118 10.42 -21.09 14.51
CA GLN A 118 11.51 -21.95 14.09
C GLN A 118 12.84 -21.20 14.17
N GLU A 119 13.93 -21.94 14.40
CA GLU A 119 15.28 -21.39 14.37
C GLU A 119 15.95 -21.69 13.04
N ILE A 120 16.39 -20.66 12.34
CA ILE A 120 17.24 -20.81 11.16
C ILE A 120 18.69 -20.63 11.58
N VAL A 121 19.43 -21.72 11.61
CA VAL A 121 20.85 -21.75 11.99
C VAL A 121 21.73 -21.68 10.75
N PHE A 122 22.77 -20.85 10.80
CA PHE A 122 23.72 -20.69 9.69
C PHE A 122 25.08 -21.24 10.09
N PRO A 123 25.69 -22.09 9.23
CA PRO A 123 27.02 -22.63 9.52
C PRO A 123 28.12 -21.57 9.47
N ASP A 124 27.92 -20.52 8.68
CA ASP A 124 28.85 -19.41 8.48
C ASP A 124 28.13 -18.13 8.03
N ILE A 125 28.85 -17.02 8.09
CA ILE A 125 28.32 -15.70 7.71
C ILE A 125 28.03 -15.58 6.20
N GLN A 126 28.69 -16.37 5.37
CA GLN A 126 28.45 -16.38 3.95
C GLN A 126 27.07 -16.97 3.63
N SER A 127 26.72 -18.09 4.27
CA SER A 127 25.40 -18.72 4.16
C SER A 127 24.30 -17.77 4.61
N MET A 128 24.50 -17.09 5.74
CA MET A 128 23.54 -16.08 6.22
C MET A 128 23.45 -14.89 5.25
N THR A 129 24.57 -14.46 4.65
CA THR A 129 24.59 -13.38 3.66
C THR A 129 23.73 -13.72 2.43
N ILE A 130 23.89 -14.95 1.90
CA ILE A 130 23.09 -15.42 0.76
C ILE A 130 21.61 -15.43 1.10
N PHE A 131 21.26 -15.93 2.29
CA PHE A 131 19.89 -15.95 2.78
C PHE A 131 19.30 -14.53 2.88
N MET A 132 20.03 -13.58 3.45
CA MET A 132 19.59 -12.18 3.54
C MET A 132 19.43 -11.51 2.18
N LEU A 133 20.26 -11.87 1.19
CA LEU A 133 20.08 -11.38 -0.19
C LEU A 133 18.80 -11.94 -0.82
N GLN A 134 18.47 -13.20 -0.59
CA GLN A 134 17.22 -13.82 -1.07
C GLN A 134 16.01 -13.16 -0.42
N TYR A 135 16.03 -12.95 0.89
CA TYR A 135 15.02 -12.21 1.61
C TYR A 135 14.81 -10.79 1.04
N GLY A 136 15.89 -10.05 0.85
CA GLY A 136 15.86 -8.70 0.29
C GLY A 136 15.30 -8.66 -1.14
N ALA A 137 15.67 -9.64 -1.97
CA ALA A 137 15.15 -9.79 -3.32
C ALA A 137 13.64 -10.08 -3.33
N PHE A 138 13.17 -10.99 -2.47
CA PHE A 138 11.74 -11.30 -2.32
C PHE A 138 10.96 -10.04 -1.91
N ARG A 139 11.37 -9.37 -0.83
CA ARG A 139 10.70 -8.16 -0.34
C ARG A 139 10.68 -7.04 -1.39
N SER A 140 11.80 -6.84 -2.09
CA SER A 140 11.88 -5.85 -3.17
C SER A 140 10.91 -6.17 -4.31
N ASN A 141 10.79 -7.44 -4.68
CA ASN A 141 9.85 -7.88 -5.72
C ASN A 141 8.40 -7.63 -5.32
N VAL A 142 8.00 -8.01 -4.10
CA VAL A 142 6.66 -7.71 -3.56
C VAL A 142 6.38 -6.21 -3.59
N SER A 143 7.33 -5.39 -3.10
CA SER A 143 7.18 -3.92 -3.10
C SER A 143 7.01 -3.35 -4.51
N LYS A 144 7.77 -3.86 -5.50
CA LYS A 144 7.68 -3.44 -6.91
C LYS A 144 6.30 -3.76 -7.52
N ILE A 145 5.75 -4.95 -7.24
CA ILE A 145 4.44 -5.37 -7.73
C ILE A 145 3.36 -4.39 -7.24
N PHE A 146 3.32 -4.12 -5.94
CA PHE A 146 2.30 -3.22 -5.39
C PHE A 146 2.50 -1.76 -5.80
N ALA A 147 3.75 -1.30 -5.92
CA ALA A 147 4.03 0.03 -6.45
C ALA A 147 3.61 0.17 -7.94
N ALA A 148 3.76 -0.89 -8.73
CA ALA A 148 3.31 -0.92 -10.12
C ALA A 148 1.77 -0.86 -10.21
N LYS A 149 1.05 -1.67 -9.40
CA LYS A 149 -0.41 -1.64 -9.31
C LYS A 149 -0.93 -0.23 -8.96
N ARG A 150 -0.38 0.41 -7.90
CA ARG A 150 -0.78 1.77 -7.51
C ARG A 150 -0.55 2.79 -8.64
N ARG A 151 0.60 2.73 -9.32
CA ARG A 151 0.88 3.61 -10.46
C ARG A 151 -0.07 3.37 -11.63
N ALA A 152 -0.40 2.11 -11.93
CA ALA A 152 -1.35 1.79 -12.98
C ALA A 152 -2.73 2.40 -12.68
N VAL A 153 -3.25 2.27 -11.45
CA VAL A 153 -4.50 2.91 -11.03
C VAL A 153 -4.44 4.44 -11.16
N GLN A 154 -3.34 5.06 -10.71
CA GLN A 154 -3.19 6.52 -10.80
C GLN A 154 -3.22 7.02 -12.25
N ASN A 155 -2.57 6.29 -13.17
CA ASN A 155 -2.43 6.66 -14.57
C ASN A 155 -3.64 6.27 -15.44
N ALA A 156 -4.51 5.38 -14.96
CA ALA A 156 -5.71 4.96 -15.69
C ALA A 156 -6.59 6.18 -16.04
N SER A 157 -7.12 6.20 -17.24
CA SER A 157 -7.95 7.29 -17.78
C SER A 157 -9.44 6.93 -17.83
N THR A 158 -9.76 5.64 -17.72
CA THR A 158 -11.13 5.12 -17.74
C THR A 158 -11.41 4.17 -16.56
N ILE A 159 -12.69 3.96 -16.28
CA ILE A 159 -13.12 3.02 -15.23
C ILE A 159 -12.72 1.58 -15.62
N GLU A 160 -12.85 1.21 -16.88
CA GLU A 160 -12.48 -0.12 -17.39
C GLU A 160 -11.00 -0.40 -17.17
N GLU A 161 -10.13 0.59 -17.43
CA GLU A 161 -8.69 0.48 -17.15
C GLU A 161 -8.44 0.24 -15.66
N VAL A 162 -9.11 0.97 -14.77
CA VAL A 162 -8.96 0.78 -13.32
C VAL A 162 -9.40 -0.62 -12.88
N LEU A 163 -10.53 -1.10 -13.40
CA LEU A 163 -11.09 -2.41 -13.02
C LEU A 163 -10.23 -3.58 -13.54
N SER A 164 -9.46 -3.38 -14.61
CA SER A 164 -8.59 -4.41 -15.20
C SER A 164 -7.27 -4.63 -14.41
N ILE A 165 -6.91 -3.75 -13.49
CA ILE A 165 -5.73 -3.86 -12.61
C ILE A 165 -6.02 -4.79 -11.43
#